data_15ffb408928bf27aeb7050671bc2f4f5
#
_entry.id   15ffb408928bf27aeb7050671bc2f4f5
#
_cell.length_a   1.000
_cell.length_b   1.000
_cell.length_c   1.000
_cell.angle_alpha   90.00
_cell.angle_beta   90.00
_cell.angle_gamma   90.00
#
_symmetry.space_group_name_H-M   'P 1'
#
loop_
_entity.id
_entity.type
_entity.pdbx_description
1 polymer ?
#
loop_
_entity_poly.entity_id
_entity_poly.type
_entity_poly.pdbx_seq_one_letter_code
_entity_poly.pdbx_strand_id
1 'polypeptide(L)'
;GVWNDIILKMKKMKEYKYHIGLNLRIYPSDKQKKIIKLNGGASRYIYNKLVADNNEIYELKKSSSFAVADRNRLDFLESIHKNKSNMLIMIPFLSQKEIDSDMIDNAIQNYKMAWNQYKKVKDTSVPTFHKKDNTYFYKTSNHYGKIRNNGVRDGSIYFIGNNHINLPKIGRIRFKGSKKLVNKVLNFPYEIRVGSTSIEMDNLGLCYISISLASDYPFYDEYDKTN
;
A
#
# COMPACT_ATOMS: atom_id res chain seq x y z
N GLY A 1 6.39 -8.88 27.96
CA GLY A 1 7.70 -8.29 28.10
C GLY A 1 7.74 -6.87 27.56
N VAL A 2 8.74 -6.11 27.90
CA VAL A 2 8.93 -4.67 27.59
C VAL A 2 8.73 -4.35 26.09
N TRP A 3 8.99 -5.27 25.20
CA TRP A 3 8.80 -5.12 23.76
C TRP A 3 7.34 -5.13 23.32
N ASN A 4 6.50 -5.95 23.97
CA ASN A 4 5.07 -5.96 23.69
C ASN A 4 4.41 -4.68 24.19
N ASP A 5 4.89 -4.11 25.29
CA ASP A 5 4.36 -2.86 25.86
C ASP A 5 4.72 -1.64 25.00
N ILE A 6 5.87 -1.66 24.30
CA ILE A 6 6.29 -0.58 23.40
C ILE A 6 5.47 -0.64 22.09
N ILE A 7 5.18 -1.83 21.56
CA ILE A 7 4.33 -2.01 20.38
C ILE A 7 2.88 -1.63 20.68
N LEU A 8 2.39 -1.97 21.87
CA LEU A 8 1.04 -1.59 22.33
C LEU A 8 0.84 -0.09 22.55
N LYS A 9 1.93 0.68 22.73
CA LYS A 9 1.88 2.14 22.90
C LYS A 9 2.00 2.95 21.62
N MET A 10 2.18 2.30 20.47
CA MET A 10 2.30 3.03 19.19
C MET A 10 0.93 3.43 18.67
N LYS A 11 0.74 4.75 18.52
CA LYS A 11 -0.47 5.32 17.89
C LYS A 11 -0.63 4.81 16.46
N LYS A 12 -1.85 4.47 16.09
CA LYS A 12 -2.21 4.22 14.68
C LYS A 12 -2.20 5.54 13.92
N MET A 13 -1.99 5.48 12.60
CA MET A 13 -1.96 6.68 11.74
C MET A 13 -3.15 7.62 12.00
N LYS A 14 -4.36 7.07 12.10
CA LYS A 14 -5.60 7.83 12.33
C LYS A 14 -5.70 8.55 13.67
N GLU A 15 -4.87 8.17 14.64
CA GLU A 15 -4.88 8.74 15.99
C GLU A 15 -4.02 9.99 16.11
N TYR A 16 -3.21 10.30 15.10
CA TYR A 16 -2.45 11.54 15.04
C TYR A 16 -3.34 12.71 14.64
N LYS A 17 -3.05 13.88 15.20
CA LYS A 17 -3.88 15.08 15.02
C LYS A 17 -3.73 15.71 13.63
N TYR A 18 -2.52 15.68 13.05
CA TYR A 18 -2.19 16.32 11.79
C TYR A 18 -1.71 15.30 10.77
N HIS A 19 -2.19 15.42 9.53
CA HIS A 19 -1.86 14.54 8.41
C HIS A 19 -1.49 15.36 7.20
N ILE A 20 -0.44 14.96 6.49
CA ILE A 20 -0.08 15.50 5.17
C ILE A 20 0.30 14.39 4.21
N GLY A 21 0.16 14.66 2.92
CA GLY A 21 0.72 13.86 1.84
C GLY A 21 1.95 14.52 1.25
N LEU A 22 2.99 13.75 0.99
CA LEU A 22 4.20 14.20 0.35
C LEU A 22 4.35 13.52 -1.01
N ASN A 23 4.23 14.29 -2.10
CA ASN A 23 4.33 13.79 -3.46
C ASN A 23 5.70 14.09 -4.04
N LEU A 24 6.40 13.06 -4.49
CA LEU A 24 7.76 13.16 -5.01
C LEU A 24 7.88 12.42 -6.34
N ARG A 25 8.68 12.96 -7.25
CA ARG A 25 9.14 12.21 -8.41
C ARG A 25 10.36 11.39 -8.02
N ILE A 26 10.39 10.12 -8.40
CA ILE A 26 11.53 9.23 -8.17
C ILE A 26 12.21 8.86 -9.49
N TYR A 27 13.51 8.53 -9.41
CA TYR A 27 14.36 8.21 -10.56
C TYR A 27 14.94 6.81 -10.42
N PRO A 28 14.13 5.77 -10.66
CA PRO A 28 14.58 4.39 -10.55
C PRO A 28 15.52 3.99 -11.67
N SER A 29 16.47 3.13 -11.35
CA SER A 29 17.24 2.38 -12.36
C SER A 29 16.35 1.40 -13.10
N ASP A 30 16.84 0.84 -14.21
CA ASP A 30 16.09 -0.18 -14.97
C ASP A 30 15.77 -1.40 -14.11
N LYS A 31 16.69 -1.83 -13.25
CA LYS A 31 16.46 -2.91 -12.29
C LYS A 31 15.35 -2.56 -11.30
N GLN A 32 15.35 -1.36 -10.77
CA GLN A 32 14.32 -0.87 -9.84
C GLN A 32 12.95 -0.73 -10.55
N LYS A 33 12.93 -0.26 -11.80
CA LYS A 33 11.70 -0.21 -12.60
C LYS A 33 11.08 -1.59 -12.80
N LYS A 34 11.88 -2.64 -12.99
CA LYS A 34 11.38 -4.02 -13.07
C LYS A 34 10.67 -4.45 -11.78
N ILE A 35 11.21 -4.07 -10.63
CA ILE A 35 10.59 -4.35 -9.33
C ILE A 35 9.26 -3.59 -9.19
N ILE A 36 9.21 -2.33 -9.59
CA ILE A 36 7.98 -1.53 -9.59
C ILE A 36 6.90 -2.16 -10.49
N LYS A 37 7.27 -2.55 -11.70
CA LYS A 37 6.35 -3.22 -12.64
C LYS A 37 5.84 -4.56 -12.10
N LEU A 38 6.72 -5.35 -11.49
CA LEU A 38 6.36 -6.63 -10.89
C LEU A 38 5.32 -6.45 -9.78
N ASN A 39 5.56 -5.53 -8.85
CA ASN A 39 4.65 -5.27 -7.73
C ASN A 39 3.34 -4.60 -8.19
N GLY A 40 3.41 -3.65 -9.10
CA GLY A 40 2.21 -3.03 -9.67
C GLY A 40 1.34 -4.03 -10.45
N GLY A 41 1.95 -4.89 -11.24
CA GLY A 41 1.27 -5.98 -11.95
C GLY A 41 0.66 -7.00 -10.99
N ALA A 42 1.41 -7.38 -9.95
CA ALA A 42 0.94 -8.30 -8.91
C ALA A 42 -0.24 -7.72 -8.11
N SER A 43 -0.19 -6.44 -7.76
CA SER A 43 -1.29 -5.75 -7.07
C SER A 43 -2.59 -5.81 -7.87
N ARG A 44 -2.54 -5.51 -9.16
CA ARG A 44 -3.68 -5.64 -10.07
C ARG A 44 -4.15 -7.08 -10.19
N TYR A 45 -3.23 -8.02 -10.30
CA TYR A 45 -3.56 -9.45 -10.40
C TYR A 45 -4.32 -9.95 -9.16
N ILE A 46 -3.87 -9.58 -7.96
CA ILE A 46 -4.54 -9.95 -6.69
C ILE A 46 -5.95 -9.39 -6.66
N TYR A 47 -6.12 -8.10 -6.96
CA TYR A 47 -7.44 -7.46 -7.00
C TYR A 47 -8.36 -8.17 -7.99
N ASN A 48 -7.90 -8.43 -9.21
CA ASN A 48 -8.67 -9.10 -10.24
C ASN A 48 -8.99 -10.55 -9.90
N LYS A 49 -8.09 -11.26 -9.22
CA LYS A 49 -8.35 -12.61 -8.70
C LYS A 49 -9.51 -12.61 -7.70
N LEU A 50 -9.54 -11.67 -6.79
CA LEU A 50 -10.62 -11.53 -5.82
C LEU A 50 -11.96 -11.17 -6.49
N VAL A 51 -11.93 -10.30 -7.49
CA VAL A 51 -13.12 -9.99 -8.32
C VAL A 51 -13.60 -11.24 -9.05
N ALA A 52 -12.70 -12.00 -9.68
CA ALA A 52 -13.04 -13.22 -10.40
C ALA A 52 -13.69 -14.27 -9.48
N ASP A 53 -13.10 -14.52 -8.33
CA ASP A 53 -13.64 -15.47 -7.34
C ASP A 53 -15.03 -15.05 -6.87
N ASN A 54 -15.26 -13.78 -6.63
CA ASN A 54 -16.56 -13.28 -6.23
C ASN A 54 -17.61 -13.40 -7.36
N ASN A 55 -17.23 -13.13 -8.59
CA ASN A 55 -18.11 -13.30 -9.75
C ASN A 55 -18.48 -14.77 -9.94
N GLU A 56 -17.54 -15.69 -9.76
CA GLU A 56 -17.81 -17.13 -9.82
C GLU A 56 -18.78 -17.59 -8.72
N ILE A 57 -18.59 -17.12 -7.49
CA ILE A 57 -19.53 -17.37 -6.37
C ILE A 57 -20.94 -16.90 -6.74
N TYR A 58 -21.06 -15.70 -7.28
CA TYR A 58 -22.35 -15.15 -7.69
C TYR A 58 -23.04 -16.00 -8.75
N GLU A 59 -22.33 -16.41 -9.79
CA GLU A 59 -22.86 -17.25 -10.86
C GLU A 59 -23.24 -18.67 -10.36
N LEU A 60 -22.43 -19.27 -9.50
CA LEU A 60 -22.74 -20.58 -8.90
C LEU A 60 -23.98 -20.52 -8.03
N LYS A 61 -24.16 -19.46 -7.25
CA LYS A 61 -25.39 -19.25 -6.44
C LYS A 61 -26.61 -19.01 -7.32
N LYS A 62 -26.47 -18.19 -8.36
CA LYS A 62 -27.55 -17.84 -9.28
C LYS A 62 -28.05 -19.04 -10.08
N SER A 63 -27.16 -19.93 -10.50
CA SER A 63 -27.49 -21.11 -11.30
C SER A 63 -28.32 -22.15 -10.52
N SER A 64 -28.29 -22.11 -9.18
CA SER A 64 -28.94 -23.10 -8.31
C SER A 64 -28.62 -24.54 -8.70
N SER A 65 -27.39 -24.81 -9.15
CA SER A 65 -26.95 -26.13 -9.60
C SER A 65 -26.90 -27.11 -8.45
N PHE A 66 -27.45 -28.34 -8.70
CA PHE A 66 -27.36 -29.48 -7.78
C PHE A 66 -26.14 -30.37 -8.07
N ALA A 67 -25.34 -30.08 -9.09
CA ALA A 67 -24.14 -30.84 -9.40
C ALA A 67 -23.16 -30.80 -8.23
N VAL A 68 -22.65 -31.97 -7.82
CA VAL A 68 -21.71 -32.08 -6.69
C VAL A 68 -20.46 -31.26 -6.90
N ALA A 69 -19.92 -31.24 -8.14
CA ALA A 69 -18.74 -30.45 -8.48
C ALA A 69 -18.98 -28.94 -8.26
N ASP A 70 -20.13 -28.42 -8.66
CA ASP A 70 -20.47 -26.99 -8.51
C ASP A 70 -20.66 -26.61 -7.04
N ARG A 71 -21.32 -27.48 -6.25
CA ARG A 71 -21.47 -27.27 -4.81
C ARG A 71 -20.14 -27.31 -4.09
N ASN A 72 -19.26 -28.25 -4.42
CA ASN A 72 -17.92 -28.34 -3.85
C ASN A 72 -17.08 -27.11 -4.23
N ARG A 73 -17.19 -26.63 -5.45
CA ARG A 73 -16.49 -25.41 -5.91
C ARG A 73 -16.97 -24.18 -5.14
N LEU A 74 -18.28 -24.03 -4.98
CA LEU A 74 -18.88 -22.92 -4.21
C LEU A 74 -18.41 -22.94 -2.75
N ASP A 75 -18.50 -24.10 -2.10
CA ASP A 75 -18.06 -24.28 -0.71
C ASP A 75 -16.57 -23.94 -0.55
N PHE A 76 -15.74 -24.38 -1.49
CA PHE A 76 -14.31 -24.06 -1.52
C PHE A 76 -14.07 -22.55 -1.64
N LEU A 77 -14.70 -21.86 -2.60
CA LEU A 77 -14.55 -20.44 -2.80
C LEU A 77 -15.02 -19.62 -1.59
N GLU A 78 -16.12 -20.00 -0.98
CA GLU A 78 -16.66 -19.32 0.21
C GLU A 78 -15.82 -19.58 1.47
N SER A 79 -15.10 -20.70 1.53
CA SER A 79 -14.25 -21.06 2.67
C SER A 79 -12.91 -20.30 2.71
N ILE A 80 -12.47 -19.75 1.59
CA ILE A 80 -11.16 -19.10 1.49
C ILE A 80 -11.21 -17.73 2.17
N HIS A 81 -10.38 -17.56 3.18
CA HIS A 81 -10.14 -16.26 3.78
C HIS A 81 -9.29 -15.37 2.86
N LYS A 82 -9.73 -14.13 2.68
CA LYS A 82 -9.01 -13.11 1.88
C LYS A 82 -7.89 -12.52 2.72
N ASN A 83 -6.76 -13.20 2.74
CA ASN A 83 -5.56 -12.80 3.47
C ASN A 83 -4.28 -13.14 2.69
N LYS A 84 -3.17 -12.59 3.13
CA LYS A 84 -1.86 -12.79 2.49
C LYS A 84 -1.45 -14.26 2.43
N SER A 85 -1.65 -15.01 3.49
CA SER A 85 -1.26 -16.43 3.54
C SER A 85 -1.94 -17.25 2.45
N ASN A 86 -3.23 -17.06 2.25
CA ASN A 86 -3.98 -17.73 1.20
C ASN A 86 -3.58 -17.25 -0.20
N MET A 87 -3.32 -15.94 -0.37
CA MET A 87 -2.83 -15.42 -1.66
C MET A 87 -1.49 -16.02 -2.05
N LEU A 88 -0.57 -16.19 -1.10
CA LEU A 88 0.74 -16.84 -1.36
C LEU A 88 0.61 -18.30 -1.77
N ILE A 89 -0.37 -19.03 -1.23
CA ILE A 89 -0.67 -20.41 -1.62
C ILE A 89 -1.30 -20.47 -3.02
N MET A 90 -2.28 -19.60 -3.28
CA MET A 90 -3.08 -19.62 -4.52
C MET A 90 -2.35 -19.00 -5.71
N ILE A 91 -1.40 -18.13 -5.46
CA ILE A 91 -0.66 -17.36 -6.49
C ILE A 91 0.84 -17.54 -6.25
N PRO A 92 1.46 -18.65 -6.75
CA PRO A 92 2.84 -19.01 -6.41
C PRO A 92 3.89 -17.95 -6.75
N PHE A 93 3.71 -17.15 -7.80
CA PHE A 93 4.69 -16.12 -8.18
C PHE A 93 4.84 -15.02 -7.13
N LEU A 94 3.88 -14.87 -6.20
CA LEU A 94 3.97 -13.91 -5.10
C LEU A 94 5.06 -14.27 -4.08
N SER A 95 5.62 -15.48 -4.14
CA SER A 95 6.73 -15.91 -3.28
C SER A 95 8.11 -15.42 -3.75
N GLN A 96 8.20 -14.73 -4.90
CA GLN A 96 9.47 -14.14 -5.35
C GLN A 96 9.99 -13.11 -4.35
N LYS A 97 11.31 -13.07 -4.19
CA LYS A 97 11.96 -12.17 -3.20
C LYS A 97 11.74 -10.68 -3.47
N GLU A 98 11.49 -10.30 -4.73
CA GLU A 98 11.23 -8.92 -5.16
C GLU A 98 9.79 -8.46 -4.89
N ILE A 99 8.91 -9.40 -4.55
CA ILE A 99 7.52 -9.08 -4.18
C ILE A 99 7.49 -8.50 -2.76
N ASP A 100 6.90 -7.32 -2.66
CA ASP A 100 6.64 -6.64 -1.39
C ASP A 100 5.42 -7.28 -0.71
N SER A 101 5.61 -7.87 0.47
CA SER A 101 4.52 -8.51 1.20
C SER A 101 3.43 -7.52 1.62
N ASP A 102 3.78 -6.28 1.87
CA ASP A 102 2.82 -5.22 2.20
C ASP A 102 1.95 -4.83 1.01
N MET A 103 2.48 -4.93 -0.20
CA MET A 103 1.70 -4.76 -1.43
C MET A 103 0.54 -5.76 -1.48
N ILE A 104 0.78 -7.00 -1.08
CA ILE A 104 -0.27 -8.05 -1.04
C ILE A 104 -1.39 -7.66 -0.08
N ASP A 105 -1.04 -7.30 1.15
CA ASP A 105 -2.01 -6.86 2.16
C ASP A 105 -2.78 -5.61 1.70
N ASN A 106 -2.10 -4.64 1.11
CA ASN A 106 -2.73 -3.42 0.60
C ASN A 106 -3.67 -3.69 -0.59
N ALA A 107 -3.31 -4.61 -1.50
CA ALA A 107 -4.17 -4.99 -2.62
C ALA A 107 -5.46 -5.66 -2.14
N ILE A 108 -5.36 -6.57 -1.17
CA ILE A 108 -6.51 -7.21 -0.52
C ILE A 108 -7.38 -6.16 0.17
N GLN A 109 -6.77 -5.26 0.93
CA GLN A 109 -7.48 -4.21 1.64
C GLN A 109 -8.20 -3.25 0.68
N ASN A 110 -7.57 -2.92 -0.44
CA ASN A 110 -8.18 -2.09 -1.48
C ASN A 110 -9.46 -2.73 -2.05
N TYR A 111 -9.44 -4.03 -2.30
CA TYR A 111 -10.62 -4.79 -2.70
C TYR A 111 -11.73 -4.74 -1.63
N LYS A 112 -11.39 -4.97 -0.36
CA LYS A 112 -12.35 -4.90 0.76
C LYS A 112 -12.95 -3.50 0.92
N MET A 113 -12.15 -2.45 0.74
CA MET A 113 -12.60 -1.06 0.79
C MET A 113 -13.55 -0.73 -0.36
N ALA A 114 -13.32 -1.24 -1.56
CA ALA A 114 -14.21 -1.06 -2.70
C ALA A 114 -15.61 -1.64 -2.42
N TRP A 115 -15.70 -2.81 -1.79
CA TRP A 115 -16.97 -3.38 -1.32
C TRP A 115 -17.62 -2.54 -0.23
N ASN A 116 -16.86 -2.06 0.74
CA ASN A 116 -17.39 -1.20 1.78
C ASN A 116 -17.96 0.11 1.22
N GLN A 117 -17.29 0.68 0.22
CA GLN A 117 -17.76 1.87 -0.47
C GLN A 117 -19.07 1.60 -1.21
N TYR A 118 -19.16 0.50 -1.95
CA TYR A 118 -20.39 0.09 -2.63
C TYR A 118 -21.59 -0.02 -1.67
N LYS A 119 -21.36 -0.60 -0.48
CA LYS A 119 -22.42 -0.76 0.53
C LYS A 119 -22.85 0.54 1.20
N LYS A 120 -21.98 1.56 1.26
CA LYS A 120 -22.21 2.79 2.03
C LYS A 120 -22.55 4.00 1.17
N VAL A 121 -22.09 4.04 -0.06
CA VAL A 121 -22.22 5.21 -0.93
C VAL A 121 -23.18 4.88 -2.07
N LYS A 122 -24.27 5.64 -2.14
CA LYS A 122 -25.24 5.56 -3.23
C LYS A 122 -24.51 5.85 -4.57
N ASP A 123 -24.95 5.17 -5.63
CA ASP A 123 -24.46 5.34 -7.01
C ASP A 123 -23.02 4.85 -7.26
N THR A 124 -22.45 4.04 -6.35
CA THR A 124 -21.23 3.30 -6.61
C THR A 124 -21.53 1.90 -7.15
N SER A 125 -20.61 1.35 -7.94
CA SER A 125 -20.73 0.00 -8.49
C SER A 125 -20.01 -1.03 -7.62
N VAL A 126 -20.37 -2.30 -7.79
CA VAL A 126 -19.57 -3.43 -7.25
C VAL A 126 -18.15 -3.39 -7.81
N PRO A 127 -17.17 -3.95 -7.09
CA PRO A 127 -15.80 -4.06 -7.61
C PRO A 127 -15.76 -4.78 -8.96
N THR A 128 -15.08 -4.19 -9.93
CA THR A 128 -14.91 -4.73 -11.27
C THR A 128 -13.42 -4.90 -11.58
N PHE A 129 -13.11 -5.64 -12.64
CA PHE A 129 -11.73 -5.84 -13.08
C PHE A 129 -11.01 -4.53 -13.38
N HIS A 130 -9.79 -4.40 -12.89
CA HIS A 130 -8.86 -3.38 -13.34
C HIS A 130 -8.23 -3.80 -14.67
N LYS A 131 -8.39 -2.99 -15.69
CA LYS A 131 -7.82 -3.24 -17.02
C LYS A 131 -6.30 -3.15 -16.98
N LYS A 132 -5.65 -4.04 -17.72
CA LYS A 132 -4.22 -3.91 -17.98
C LYS A 132 -4.02 -2.72 -18.94
N ASP A 133 -3.37 -1.69 -18.44
CA ASP A 133 -2.81 -0.59 -19.20
C ASP A 133 -1.29 -0.56 -18.99
N ASN A 134 -0.61 0.43 -19.55
CA ASN A 134 0.83 0.57 -19.40
C ASN A 134 1.22 1.35 -18.12
N THR A 135 0.29 1.50 -17.18
CA THR A 135 0.53 2.11 -15.88
C THR A 135 0.65 1.03 -14.80
N TYR A 136 1.42 1.33 -13.75
CA TYR A 136 1.63 0.44 -12.63
C TYR A 136 1.43 1.22 -11.34
N PHE A 137 0.68 0.66 -10.43
CA PHE A 137 0.38 1.27 -9.14
C PHE A 137 0.32 0.19 -8.06
N TYR A 138 1.00 0.44 -6.96
CA TYR A 138 0.83 -0.35 -5.75
C TYR A 138 1.12 0.48 -4.50
N LYS A 139 0.68 -0.01 -3.36
CA LYS A 139 0.91 0.60 -2.08
C LYS A 139 1.73 -0.31 -1.19
N THR A 140 2.74 0.25 -0.55
CA THR A 140 3.53 -0.41 0.49
C THR A 140 3.29 0.25 1.84
N SER A 141 3.69 -0.40 2.92
CA SER A 141 3.51 0.10 4.28
C SER A 141 4.85 0.28 4.96
N ASN A 142 4.91 1.25 5.87
CA ASN A 142 6.08 1.46 6.68
C ASN A 142 6.00 0.62 7.96
N HIS A 143 7.00 -0.23 8.17
CA HIS A 143 7.18 -0.98 9.40
C HIS A 143 8.23 -0.31 10.25
N TYR A 144 7.88 0.07 11.47
CA TYR A 144 8.84 0.63 12.40
C TYR A 144 9.83 -0.43 12.83
N GLY A 145 11.10 -0.16 12.55
CA GLY A 145 12.21 -0.95 13.01
C GLY A 145 12.55 -0.67 14.49
N LYS A 146 13.76 -1.01 14.88
CA LYS A 146 14.30 -0.73 16.20
C LYS A 146 14.49 0.79 16.39
N ILE A 147 14.25 1.26 17.61
CA ILE A 147 14.64 2.62 18.00
C ILE A 147 16.16 2.69 17.99
N ARG A 148 16.75 3.59 17.20
CA ARG A 148 18.20 3.86 17.21
C ARG A 148 18.60 4.67 18.45
N ASN A 149 19.89 4.66 18.76
CA ASN A 149 20.46 5.35 19.93
C ASN A 149 20.22 6.88 19.93
N ASN A 150 19.90 7.47 18.77
CA ASN A 150 19.58 8.91 18.65
C ASN A 150 18.07 9.22 18.83
N GLY A 151 17.24 8.24 19.21
CA GLY A 151 15.80 8.41 19.38
C GLY A 151 14.99 8.40 18.07
N VAL A 152 15.63 8.30 16.91
CA VAL A 152 14.95 8.24 15.63
C VAL A 152 14.36 6.84 15.43
N ARG A 153 13.07 6.77 15.15
CA ARG A 153 12.40 5.54 14.78
C ARG A 153 12.53 5.32 13.27
N ASP A 154 13.46 4.45 12.91
CA ASP A 154 13.56 4.02 11.52
C ASP A 154 12.45 3.04 11.18
N GLY A 155 11.91 3.23 9.99
CA GLY A 155 11.00 2.28 9.37
C GLY A 155 11.63 1.58 8.17
N SER A 156 10.84 0.83 7.46
CA SER A 156 11.21 0.28 6.15
C SER A 156 11.21 1.37 5.06
N ILE A 157 10.55 2.50 5.31
CA ILE A 157 10.53 3.70 4.45
C ILE A 157 11.20 4.82 5.21
N TYR A 158 12.32 5.31 4.72
CA TYR A 158 13.09 6.38 5.38
C TYR A 158 13.88 7.22 4.40
N PHE A 159 14.07 8.51 4.74
CA PHE A 159 14.88 9.43 3.96
C PHE A 159 16.38 9.17 4.16
N ILE A 160 17.14 9.29 3.09
CA ILE A 160 18.60 9.26 3.07
C ILE A 160 19.07 10.63 2.57
N GLY A 161 19.37 11.53 3.52
CA GLY A 161 19.59 12.93 3.19
C GLY A 161 18.32 13.60 2.64
N ASN A 162 18.50 14.64 1.84
CA ASN A 162 17.40 15.44 1.30
C ASN A 162 17.02 15.10 -0.15
N ASN A 163 17.62 14.08 -0.75
CA ASN A 163 17.43 13.76 -2.17
C ASN A 163 17.32 12.25 -2.47
N HIS A 164 17.38 11.39 -1.46
CA HIS A 164 17.18 9.95 -1.58
C HIS A 164 16.22 9.43 -0.52
N ILE A 165 15.55 8.34 -0.85
CA ILE A 165 14.64 7.62 0.05
C ILE A 165 14.87 6.12 -0.13
N ASN A 166 14.74 5.36 0.96
CA ASN A 166 14.70 3.91 0.92
C ASN A 166 13.26 3.43 0.85
N LEU A 167 12.97 2.58 -0.11
CA LEU A 167 11.66 1.92 -0.26
C LEU A 167 11.81 0.40 -0.17
N PRO A 168 10.84 -0.31 0.41
CA PRO A 168 10.89 -1.77 0.53
C PRO A 168 11.10 -2.44 -0.82
N LYS A 169 12.00 -3.42 -0.88
CA LYS A 169 12.39 -4.19 -2.07
C LYS A 169 13.10 -3.41 -3.17
N ILE A 170 12.87 -2.11 -3.28
CA ILE A 170 13.49 -1.21 -4.26
C ILE A 170 14.86 -0.73 -3.76
N GLY A 171 14.96 -0.44 -2.46
CA GLY A 171 16.15 0.12 -1.85
C GLY A 171 16.27 1.63 -2.03
N ARG A 172 17.51 2.13 -2.05
CA ARG A 172 17.82 3.55 -2.19
C ARG A 172 17.44 4.06 -3.57
N ILE A 173 16.68 5.15 -3.62
CA ILE A 173 16.25 5.78 -4.85
C ILE A 173 16.29 7.30 -4.72
N ARG A 174 16.74 7.97 -5.78
CA ARG A 174 16.75 9.44 -5.85
C ARG A 174 15.35 9.97 -6.06
N PHE A 175 15.03 11.08 -5.41
CA PHE A 175 13.79 11.82 -5.64
C PHE A 175 14.02 13.30 -5.89
N LYS A 176 13.03 13.95 -6.49
CA LYS A 176 12.89 15.40 -6.62
C LYS A 176 11.46 15.82 -6.35
N GLY A 177 11.28 17.08 -6.00
CA GLY A 177 9.99 17.71 -5.78
C GLY A 177 9.76 18.07 -4.31
N SER A 178 8.77 18.91 -4.09
CA SER A 178 8.33 19.35 -2.76
C SER A 178 9.49 19.74 -1.82
N LYS A 179 10.51 20.39 -2.36
CA LYS A 179 11.78 20.67 -1.63
C LYS A 179 11.55 21.37 -0.30
N LYS A 180 10.65 22.35 -0.28
CA LYS A 180 10.30 23.11 0.92
C LYS A 180 9.69 22.21 2.00
N LEU A 181 8.75 21.36 1.62
CA LEU A 181 8.10 20.43 2.52
C LEU A 181 9.05 19.31 2.98
N VAL A 182 9.89 18.77 2.09
CA VAL A 182 10.92 17.79 2.45
C VAL A 182 11.86 18.36 3.51
N ASN A 183 12.35 19.58 3.32
CA ASN A 183 13.22 20.24 4.31
C ASN A 183 12.51 20.46 5.65
N LYS A 184 11.22 20.82 5.63
CA LYS A 184 10.41 20.89 6.87
C LYS A 184 10.33 19.56 7.59
N VAL A 185 10.04 18.48 6.86
CA VAL A 185 9.95 17.12 7.41
C VAL A 185 11.27 16.65 8.00
N LEU A 186 12.39 16.88 7.30
CA LEU A 186 13.72 16.48 7.77
C LEU A 186 14.19 17.26 9.00
N ASN A 187 13.76 18.50 9.15
CA ASN A 187 14.10 19.37 10.29
C ASN A 187 12.97 19.48 11.34
N PHE A 188 11.94 18.65 11.20
CA PHE A 188 10.80 18.69 12.11
C PHE A 188 11.23 18.25 13.52
N PRO A 189 11.01 19.10 14.56
CA PRO A 189 11.54 18.84 15.90
C PRO A 189 10.72 17.83 16.69
N TYR A 190 9.61 17.35 16.13
CA TYR A 190 8.67 16.45 16.79
C TYR A 190 8.62 15.10 16.07
N GLU A 191 7.98 14.12 16.70
CA GLU A 191 7.75 12.81 16.09
C GLU A 191 6.89 12.94 14.83
N ILE A 192 7.36 12.33 13.75
CA ILE A 192 6.59 12.12 12.52
C ILE A 192 6.40 10.61 12.33
N ARG A 193 5.16 10.21 12.13
CA ARG A 193 4.87 8.87 11.68
C ARG A 193 4.81 8.83 10.16
N VAL A 194 5.62 7.98 9.58
CA VAL A 194 5.53 7.63 8.15
C VAL A 194 4.51 6.51 8.00
N GLY A 195 3.49 6.75 7.22
CA GLY A 195 2.42 5.79 6.94
C GLY A 195 2.66 5.01 5.66
N SER A 196 1.58 4.62 4.99
CA SER A 196 1.65 3.96 3.71
C SER A 196 2.20 4.87 2.62
N THR A 197 2.89 4.27 1.64
CA THR A 197 3.43 4.95 0.47
C THR A 197 2.90 4.28 -0.79
N SER A 198 2.30 5.07 -1.68
CA SER A 198 1.95 4.60 -3.02
C SER A 198 3.11 4.83 -3.98
N ILE A 199 3.32 3.87 -4.88
CA ILE A 199 4.35 3.91 -5.92
C ILE A 199 3.65 3.75 -7.27
N GLU A 200 3.94 4.67 -8.18
CA GLU A 200 3.30 4.73 -9.48
C GLU A 200 4.32 4.87 -10.60
N MET A 201 4.09 4.17 -11.69
CA MET A 201 4.78 4.37 -12.97
C MET A 201 3.73 4.65 -14.04
N ASP A 202 3.84 5.78 -14.73
CA ASP A 202 2.94 6.12 -15.81
C ASP A 202 3.30 5.40 -17.13
N ASN A 203 2.51 5.63 -18.16
CA ASN A 203 2.70 5.01 -19.48
C ASN A 203 3.96 5.48 -20.21
N LEU A 204 4.60 6.55 -19.75
CA LEU A 204 5.88 7.06 -20.25
C LEU A 204 7.07 6.52 -19.44
N GLY A 205 6.83 5.70 -18.44
CA GLY A 205 7.88 5.17 -17.54
C GLY A 205 8.34 6.15 -16.47
N LEU A 206 7.65 7.27 -16.27
CA LEU A 206 7.93 8.22 -15.20
C LEU A 206 7.34 7.71 -13.88
N CYS A 207 8.12 7.80 -12.82
CA CYS A 207 7.77 7.23 -11.53
C CYS A 207 7.57 8.29 -10.46
N TYR A 208 6.58 8.07 -9.62
CA TYR A 208 6.17 8.97 -8.55
C TYR A 208 5.86 8.19 -7.29
N ILE A 209 6.04 8.83 -6.13
CA ILE A 209 5.58 8.30 -4.86
C ILE A 209 4.72 9.33 -4.13
N SER A 210 3.78 8.84 -3.34
CA SER A 210 3.00 9.63 -2.42
C SER A 210 3.10 9.01 -1.04
N ILE A 211 3.64 9.78 -0.09
CA ILE A 211 3.91 9.33 1.28
C ILE A 211 2.90 9.98 2.21
N SER A 212 2.21 9.17 3.02
CA SER A 212 1.36 9.68 4.10
C SER A 212 2.20 9.93 5.34
N LEU A 213 2.14 11.14 5.86
CA LEU A 213 2.84 11.56 7.09
C LEU A 213 1.83 12.03 8.13
N ALA A 214 2.08 11.75 9.38
CA ALA A 214 1.25 12.19 10.49
C ALA A 214 2.09 12.64 11.68
N SER A 215 1.57 13.60 12.45
CA SER A 215 2.16 14.09 13.69
C SER A 215 1.08 14.63 14.62
N ASP A 216 1.40 14.72 15.91
CA ASP A 216 0.57 15.43 16.90
C ASP A 216 0.81 16.95 16.90
N TYR A 217 1.76 17.41 16.08
CA TYR A 217 2.11 18.81 15.92
C TYR A 217 1.88 19.27 14.48
N PRO A 218 1.46 20.54 14.26
CA PRO A 218 1.18 21.03 12.92
C PRO A 218 2.46 21.09 12.05
N PHE A 219 2.34 20.65 10.80
CA PHE A 219 3.42 20.75 9.81
C PHE A 219 3.61 22.18 9.27
N TYR A 220 2.55 22.99 9.32
CA TYR A 220 2.53 24.36 8.83
C TYR A 220 2.21 25.31 9.98
N ASP A 221 2.94 26.43 10.05
CA ASP A 221 2.55 27.57 10.88
C ASP A 221 1.30 28.25 10.31
N GLU A 222 0.57 29.03 11.13
CA GLU A 222 -0.64 29.74 10.66
C GLU A 222 -0.37 30.64 9.45
N TYR A 223 0.85 31.18 9.33
CA TYR A 223 1.31 31.98 8.19
C TYR A 223 1.44 31.19 6.88
N ASP A 224 1.69 29.89 6.93
CA ASP A 224 1.86 29.06 5.73
C ASP A 224 0.51 28.71 5.08
N LYS A 225 -0.61 28.95 5.74
CA LYS A 225 -1.97 28.69 5.23
C LYS A 225 -2.52 29.79 4.33
N THR A 226 -1.85 30.93 4.24
CA THR A 226 -2.30 32.13 3.51
C THR A 226 -1.55 32.39 2.22
N ASN A 227 -0.65 31.52 1.80
CA ASN A 227 0.11 31.64 0.53
C ASN A 227 -0.13 30.44 -0.40
#